data_2319ecd0b05ff44d0e7086b1a14db8c2
#
_entry.id   2319ecd0b05ff44d0e7086b1a14db8c2
#
_cell.length_a   1.000
_cell.length_b   1.000
_cell.length_c   1.000
_cell.angle_alpha   90.00
_cell.angle_beta   90.00
_cell.angle_gamma   90.00
#
_symmetry.space_group_name_H-M   'P 1'
#
loop_
_entity.id
_entity.type
_entity.pdbx_description
1 polymer ?
#
loop_
_entity_poly.entity_id
_entity_poly.type
_entity_poly.pdbx_seq_one_letter_code
_entity_poly.pdbx_strand_id
1 'polypeptide(L)'
;PFTRAVGFTGSLRGGRALVDAASSRPDPIPVYAEMGSVNPQFVFPEILTADAEGFAKQLFASVTMGNGQFCTCPGVIVVPDGADCDAFVRAYQKIISNSGAMPFLNPGIAEAYEAGVADWRTSCQAKLHRSPQRGGPVLAEVSWEMFLVHRKALLEEVFGPSTVLIRCPNPDAFLEAAKMFPGQLGTSIHGTKDELTSVAKPLLAALQRFAGRIVINGFPTGIETAYAMQHGGPYPTTSDPLHTSLGLAALARGAR
;
A
#
# COMPACT_ATOMS: atom_id res chain seq x y z
N PRO A 1 -24.80 25.73 12.64
CA PRO A 1 -24.40 24.66 11.75
C PRO A 1 -24.98 23.32 12.20
N PHE A 2 -25.59 22.58 11.26
CA PHE A 2 -26.34 21.36 11.58
C PHE A 2 -25.46 20.09 11.50
N THR A 3 -24.27 20.17 10.92
CA THR A 3 -23.34 19.03 10.79
C THR A 3 -22.88 18.56 12.17
N ARG A 4 -23.02 17.26 12.46
CA ARG A 4 -22.69 16.63 13.75
C ARG A 4 -21.52 15.66 13.68
N ALA A 5 -21.20 15.16 12.50
CA ALA A 5 -20.05 14.31 12.23
C ALA A 5 -19.67 14.42 10.76
N VAL A 6 -18.45 14.03 10.40
CA VAL A 6 -17.95 13.95 9.03
C VAL A 6 -17.39 12.56 8.79
N GLY A 7 -17.83 11.90 7.71
CA GLY A 7 -17.19 10.73 7.15
C GLY A 7 -16.40 11.13 5.90
N PHE A 8 -15.17 10.67 5.75
CA PHE A 8 -14.30 11.01 4.61
C PHE A 8 -13.46 9.82 4.21
N THR A 9 -13.28 9.65 2.91
CA THR A 9 -12.27 8.74 2.34
C THR A 9 -11.51 9.49 1.24
N GLY A 10 -10.18 9.52 1.32
CA GLY A 10 -9.34 10.21 0.34
C GLY A 10 -7.92 10.48 0.84
N SER A 11 -7.27 11.51 0.29
CA SER A 11 -5.88 11.81 0.61
C SER A 11 -5.66 12.20 2.09
N LEU A 12 -4.47 11.90 2.61
CA LEU A 12 -4.04 12.34 3.95
C LEU A 12 -4.21 13.86 4.14
N ARG A 13 -3.87 14.66 3.12
CA ARG A 13 -4.03 16.12 3.16
C ARG A 13 -5.48 16.53 3.32
N GLY A 14 -6.38 15.91 2.57
CA GLY A 14 -7.82 16.21 2.64
C GLY A 14 -8.44 15.82 3.98
N GLY A 15 -8.12 14.60 4.46
CA GLY A 15 -8.61 14.12 5.77
C GLY A 15 -8.11 15.00 6.92
N ARG A 16 -6.83 15.36 6.92
CA ARG A 16 -6.27 16.29 7.93
C ARG A 16 -6.94 17.65 7.92
N ALA A 17 -7.16 18.24 6.75
CA ALA A 17 -7.83 19.53 6.66
C ALA A 17 -9.25 19.50 7.27
N LEU A 18 -9.99 18.40 7.07
CA LEU A 18 -11.31 18.21 7.66
C LEU A 18 -11.24 18.03 9.18
N VAL A 19 -10.29 17.24 9.68
CA VAL A 19 -10.06 17.06 11.13
C VAL A 19 -9.76 18.40 11.78
N ASP A 20 -8.84 19.18 11.21
CA ASP A 20 -8.42 20.48 11.75
C ASP A 20 -9.60 21.48 11.73
N ALA A 21 -10.34 21.54 10.65
CA ALA A 21 -11.54 22.39 10.54
C ALA A 21 -12.64 22.01 11.54
N ALA A 22 -12.87 20.71 11.74
CA ALA A 22 -13.87 20.22 12.68
C ALA A 22 -13.49 20.48 14.13
N SER A 23 -12.21 20.32 14.47
CA SER A 23 -11.67 20.56 15.80
C SER A 23 -11.64 22.05 16.18
N SER A 24 -11.52 22.93 15.18
CA SER A 24 -11.48 24.39 15.36
C SER A 24 -12.86 25.03 15.57
N ARG A 25 -13.95 24.27 15.50
CA ARG A 25 -15.30 24.79 15.72
C ARG A 25 -15.54 25.15 17.21
N PRO A 26 -16.42 26.12 17.51
CA PRO A 26 -16.87 26.36 18.89
C PRO A 26 -17.43 25.10 19.55
N ASP A 27 -18.17 24.27 18.78
CA ASP A 27 -18.60 22.93 19.17
C ASP A 27 -17.90 21.93 18.27
N PRO A 28 -16.77 21.31 18.68
CA PRO A 28 -16.05 20.33 17.89
C PRO A 28 -16.91 19.12 17.55
N ILE A 29 -16.70 18.55 16.37
CA ILE A 29 -17.40 17.35 15.90
C ILE A 29 -16.43 16.26 15.48
N PRO A 30 -16.80 14.97 15.58
CA PRO A 30 -15.95 13.88 15.13
C PRO A 30 -15.78 13.87 13.61
N VAL A 31 -14.58 13.51 13.16
CA VAL A 31 -14.25 13.23 11.77
C VAL A 31 -13.69 11.82 11.67
N TYR A 32 -14.40 10.96 10.97
CA TYR A 32 -14.01 9.60 10.66
C TYR A 32 -13.40 9.58 9.26
N ALA A 33 -12.10 9.85 9.17
CA ALA A 33 -11.37 9.90 7.91
C ALA A 33 -10.57 8.61 7.70
N GLU A 34 -10.77 7.95 6.55
CA GLU A 34 -9.87 6.99 5.97
C GLU A 34 -8.99 7.71 4.96
N MET A 35 -7.68 7.56 5.10
CA MET A 35 -6.69 8.30 4.33
C MET A 35 -5.74 7.34 3.62
N GLY A 36 -4.67 7.85 2.99
CA GLY A 36 -3.77 7.07 2.17
C GLY A 36 -3.05 5.91 2.86
N SER A 37 -2.75 4.86 2.10
CA SER A 37 -2.00 3.68 2.53
C SER A 37 -1.20 3.10 1.38
N VAL A 38 0.01 2.60 1.64
CA VAL A 38 0.83 1.91 0.63
C VAL A 38 0.81 0.39 0.75
N ASN A 39 0.18 -0.14 1.79
CA ASN A 39 -0.10 -1.57 2.00
C ASN A 39 1.10 -2.48 1.70
N PRO A 40 2.20 -2.39 2.45
CA PRO A 40 3.46 -3.04 2.12
C PRO A 40 3.34 -4.56 2.08
N GLN A 41 4.07 -5.18 1.14
CA GLN A 41 4.19 -6.61 0.98
C GLN A 41 5.61 -7.04 1.37
N PHE A 42 5.77 -8.02 2.25
CA PHE A 42 7.06 -8.61 2.63
C PHE A 42 7.14 -10.00 2.01
N VAL A 43 8.10 -10.21 1.12
CA VAL A 43 8.20 -11.45 0.33
C VAL A 43 9.46 -12.21 0.71
N PHE A 44 9.30 -13.34 1.38
CA PHE A 44 10.41 -14.23 1.74
C PHE A 44 10.98 -14.92 0.49
N PRO A 45 12.28 -15.27 0.49
CA PRO A 45 12.98 -15.75 -0.69
C PRO A 45 12.37 -16.99 -1.33
N GLU A 46 11.96 -17.97 -0.54
CA GLU A 46 11.47 -19.26 -1.06
C GLU A 46 10.22 -19.14 -1.94
N ILE A 47 9.43 -18.08 -1.76
CA ILE A 47 8.28 -17.79 -2.63
C ILE A 47 8.72 -17.50 -4.06
N LEU A 48 9.77 -16.69 -4.22
CA LEU A 48 10.28 -16.34 -5.56
C LEU A 48 11.13 -17.45 -6.15
N THR A 49 11.88 -18.18 -5.31
CA THR A 49 12.62 -19.39 -5.73
C THR A 49 11.67 -20.43 -6.31
N ALA A 50 10.50 -20.61 -5.69
CA ALA A 50 9.51 -21.59 -6.13
C ALA A 50 8.79 -21.15 -7.43
N ASP A 51 8.32 -19.90 -7.52
CA ASP A 51 7.56 -19.42 -8.69
C ASP A 51 7.56 -17.89 -8.80
N ALA A 52 8.68 -17.32 -9.23
CA ALA A 52 8.78 -15.87 -9.45
C ALA A 52 7.79 -15.34 -10.51
N GLU A 53 7.51 -16.14 -11.57
CA GLU A 53 6.58 -15.73 -12.63
C GLU A 53 5.12 -15.73 -12.14
N GLY A 54 4.72 -16.76 -11.40
CA GLY A 54 3.38 -16.83 -10.81
C GLY A 54 3.14 -15.71 -9.80
N PHE A 55 4.13 -15.44 -8.95
CA PHE A 55 4.05 -14.32 -8.01
C PHE A 55 3.94 -12.98 -8.74
N ALA A 56 4.73 -12.76 -9.80
CA ALA A 56 4.66 -11.55 -10.62
C ALA A 56 3.27 -11.34 -11.24
N LYS A 57 2.64 -12.41 -11.75
CA LYS A 57 1.27 -12.36 -12.30
C LYS A 57 0.23 -12.00 -11.25
N GLN A 58 0.32 -12.61 -10.07
CA GLN A 58 -0.62 -12.36 -8.97
C GLN A 58 -0.49 -10.93 -8.44
N LEU A 59 0.74 -10.45 -8.21
CA LEU A 59 0.99 -9.08 -7.78
C LEU A 59 0.49 -8.09 -8.84
N PHE A 60 0.79 -8.33 -10.12
CA PHE A 60 0.32 -7.46 -11.21
C PHE A 60 -1.20 -7.37 -11.24
N ALA A 61 -1.90 -8.49 -11.12
CA ALA A 61 -3.36 -8.51 -11.08
C ALA A 61 -3.91 -7.70 -9.89
N SER A 62 -3.27 -7.80 -8.71
CA SER A 62 -3.65 -7.05 -7.53
C SER A 62 -3.39 -5.54 -7.67
N VAL A 63 -2.21 -5.16 -8.19
CA VAL A 63 -1.82 -3.75 -8.38
C VAL A 63 -2.66 -3.07 -9.46
N THR A 64 -3.08 -3.79 -10.50
CA THR A 64 -3.86 -3.22 -11.61
C THR A 64 -5.37 -3.33 -11.45
N MET A 65 -5.86 -4.01 -10.42
CA MET A 65 -7.29 -4.11 -10.11
C MET A 65 -7.90 -2.70 -9.98
N GLY A 66 -8.96 -2.42 -10.74
CA GLY A 66 -9.57 -1.09 -10.78
C GLY A 66 -8.61 0.03 -11.19
N ASN A 67 -7.61 -0.29 -12.02
CA ASN A 67 -6.50 0.61 -12.37
C ASN A 67 -5.71 1.09 -11.15
N GLY A 68 -5.50 0.23 -10.16
CA GLY A 68 -4.80 0.56 -8.92
C GLY A 68 -5.49 1.59 -8.02
N GLN A 69 -6.75 1.91 -8.31
CA GLN A 69 -7.52 2.92 -7.57
C GLN A 69 -8.30 2.28 -6.40
N PHE A 70 -7.61 1.45 -5.62
CA PHE A 70 -8.11 0.88 -4.38
C PHE A 70 -7.24 1.34 -3.20
N CYS A 71 -7.89 1.66 -2.08
CA CYS A 71 -7.22 2.00 -0.82
C CYS A 71 -6.31 0.86 -0.30
N THR A 72 -6.52 -0.36 -0.77
CA THR A 72 -5.73 -1.55 -0.43
C THR A 72 -4.77 -1.99 -1.54
N CYS A 73 -4.50 -1.15 -2.54
CA CYS A 73 -3.51 -1.45 -3.59
C CYS A 73 -2.12 -1.72 -2.96
N PRO A 74 -1.39 -2.79 -3.38
CA PRO A 74 -0.03 -3.05 -2.92
C PRO A 74 0.94 -2.02 -3.50
N GLY A 75 1.11 -0.89 -2.84
CA GLY A 75 1.95 0.23 -3.29
C GLY A 75 3.44 0.04 -3.04
N VAL A 76 3.82 -0.89 -2.15
CA VAL A 76 5.23 -1.20 -1.84
C VAL A 76 5.42 -2.69 -1.68
N ILE A 77 6.51 -3.23 -2.22
CA ILE A 77 6.98 -4.59 -1.93
C ILE A 77 8.43 -4.56 -1.46
N VAL A 78 8.76 -5.35 -0.44
CA VAL A 78 10.11 -5.50 0.11
C VAL A 78 10.57 -6.92 -0.16
N VAL A 79 11.65 -7.06 -0.92
CA VAL A 79 12.18 -8.34 -1.42
C VAL A 79 13.69 -8.38 -1.17
N PRO A 80 14.24 -9.49 -0.69
CA PRO A 80 15.68 -9.67 -0.63
C PRO A 80 16.31 -9.59 -2.03
N ASP A 81 17.41 -8.85 -2.13
CA ASP A 81 18.14 -8.72 -3.39
C ASP A 81 18.78 -10.05 -3.81
N GLY A 82 18.91 -10.28 -5.11
CA GLY A 82 19.54 -11.49 -5.65
C GLY A 82 18.87 -12.01 -6.91
N ALA A 83 19.27 -13.21 -7.32
CA ALA A 83 18.87 -13.82 -8.59
C ALA A 83 17.34 -14.05 -8.69
N ASP A 84 16.68 -14.40 -7.59
CA ASP A 84 15.23 -14.63 -7.53
C ASP A 84 14.46 -13.31 -7.65
N CYS A 85 14.94 -12.24 -6.99
CA CYS A 85 14.40 -10.89 -7.19
C CYS A 85 14.57 -10.44 -8.65
N ASP A 86 15.71 -10.71 -9.27
CA ASP A 86 15.93 -10.41 -10.69
C ASP A 86 14.99 -11.20 -11.60
N ALA A 87 14.73 -12.46 -11.30
CA ALA A 87 13.77 -13.28 -12.04
C ALA A 87 12.35 -12.71 -11.93
N PHE A 88 11.93 -12.33 -10.72
CA PHE A 88 10.67 -11.65 -10.48
C PHE A 88 10.56 -10.33 -11.27
N VAL A 89 11.59 -9.47 -11.21
CA VAL A 89 11.59 -8.18 -11.93
C VAL A 89 11.47 -8.40 -13.44
N ARG A 90 12.22 -9.36 -14.02
CA ARG A 90 12.10 -9.68 -15.46
C ARG A 90 10.70 -10.16 -15.83
N ALA A 91 10.10 -11.02 -15.01
CA ALA A 91 8.75 -11.52 -15.24
C ALA A 91 7.72 -10.39 -15.17
N TYR A 92 7.81 -9.55 -14.14
CA TYR A 92 6.90 -8.41 -13.96
C TYR A 92 7.04 -7.39 -15.10
N GLN A 93 8.29 -7.08 -15.51
CA GLN A 93 8.56 -6.19 -16.65
C GLN A 93 7.96 -6.71 -17.96
N LYS A 94 8.04 -8.02 -18.21
CA LYS A 94 7.41 -8.66 -19.38
C LYS A 94 5.89 -8.46 -19.39
N ILE A 95 5.25 -8.55 -18.23
CA ILE A 95 3.81 -8.32 -18.10
C ILE A 95 3.49 -6.84 -18.35
N ILE A 96 4.19 -5.92 -17.70
CA ILE A 96 4.01 -4.47 -17.87
C ILE A 96 4.17 -4.05 -19.34
N SER A 97 5.21 -4.54 -20.02
CA SER A 97 5.50 -4.16 -21.41
C SER A 97 4.39 -4.54 -22.40
N ASN A 98 3.56 -5.53 -22.04
CA ASN A 98 2.43 -5.99 -22.83
C ASN A 98 1.07 -5.50 -22.30
N SER A 99 1.06 -4.62 -21.28
CA SER A 99 -0.15 -4.10 -20.68
C SER A 99 -0.48 -2.70 -21.18
N GLY A 100 -1.78 -2.41 -21.26
CA GLY A 100 -2.30 -1.08 -21.59
C GLY A 100 -2.62 -0.24 -20.35
N ALA A 101 -2.96 1.02 -20.58
CA ALA A 101 -3.53 1.89 -19.57
C ALA A 101 -5.06 1.68 -19.49
N MET A 102 -5.59 1.79 -18.28
CA MET A 102 -7.03 1.84 -18.04
C MET A 102 -7.44 3.26 -17.61
N PRO A 103 -8.72 3.63 -17.71
CA PRO A 103 -9.18 4.95 -17.31
C PRO A 103 -8.98 5.22 -15.82
N PHE A 104 -8.54 6.43 -15.49
CA PHE A 104 -8.63 6.97 -14.13
C PHE A 104 -10.03 7.52 -13.85
N LEU A 105 -10.42 7.53 -12.59
CA LEU A 105 -11.72 8.03 -12.14
C LEU A 105 -11.94 9.50 -12.56
N ASN A 106 -10.89 10.31 -12.51
CA ASN A 106 -10.92 11.69 -12.99
C ASN A 106 -9.51 12.16 -13.43
N PRO A 107 -9.43 13.28 -14.20
CA PRO A 107 -8.14 13.80 -14.67
C PRO A 107 -7.15 14.18 -13.57
N GLY A 108 -7.63 14.70 -12.43
CA GLY A 108 -6.77 15.09 -11.33
C GLY A 108 -6.02 13.90 -10.69
N ILE A 109 -6.66 12.73 -10.61
CA ILE A 109 -6.00 11.50 -10.16
C ILE A 109 -4.94 11.06 -11.19
N ALA A 110 -5.26 11.13 -12.48
CA ALA A 110 -4.31 10.79 -13.55
C ALA A 110 -3.07 11.69 -13.52
N GLU A 111 -3.24 12.99 -13.33
CA GLU A 111 -2.14 13.94 -13.23
C GLU A 111 -1.29 13.70 -11.96
N ALA A 112 -1.93 13.48 -10.81
CA ALA A 112 -1.25 13.18 -9.57
C ALA A 112 -0.45 11.86 -9.65
N TYR A 113 -1.00 10.84 -10.32
CA TYR A 113 -0.32 9.58 -10.58
C TYR A 113 0.96 9.79 -11.41
N GLU A 114 0.87 10.48 -12.54
CA GLU A 114 2.04 10.75 -13.39
C GLU A 114 3.10 11.60 -12.67
N ALA A 115 2.66 12.58 -11.88
CA ALA A 115 3.57 13.40 -11.07
C ALA A 115 4.31 12.57 -10.01
N GLY A 116 3.59 11.70 -9.28
CA GLY A 116 4.19 10.82 -8.29
C GLY A 116 5.19 9.83 -8.89
N VAL A 117 4.83 9.20 -10.02
CA VAL A 117 5.75 8.32 -10.76
C VAL A 117 7.00 9.08 -11.25
N ALA A 118 6.83 10.31 -11.73
CA ALA A 118 7.96 11.14 -12.16
C ALA A 118 8.88 11.50 -10.97
N ASP A 119 8.31 11.79 -9.79
CA ASP A 119 9.08 12.08 -8.58
C ASP A 119 9.92 10.88 -8.12
N TRP A 120 9.40 9.67 -8.18
CA TRP A 120 10.18 8.47 -7.88
C TRP A 120 11.46 8.37 -8.74
N ARG A 121 11.37 8.74 -10.01
CA ARG A 121 12.53 8.74 -10.91
C ARG A 121 13.50 9.88 -10.61
N THR A 122 13.00 11.09 -10.40
CA THR A 122 13.82 12.30 -10.31
C THR A 122 14.39 12.52 -8.92
N SER A 123 13.57 12.34 -7.88
CA SER A 123 13.96 12.59 -6.49
C SER A 123 14.50 11.34 -5.81
N CYS A 124 13.92 10.15 -6.09
CA CYS A 124 14.33 8.91 -5.43
C CYS A 124 15.28 8.04 -6.26
N GLN A 125 15.64 8.46 -7.47
CA GLN A 125 16.50 7.74 -8.40
C GLN A 125 16.00 6.30 -8.71
N ALA A 126 14.68 6.08 -8.65
CA ALA A 126 14.09 4.80 -8.93
C ALA A 126 14.24 4.42 -10.40
N LYS A 127 14.58 3.16 -10.66
CA LYS A 127 14.53 2.59 -11.99
C LYS A 127 13.09 2.20 -12.33
N LEU A 128 12.52 2.86 -13.33
CA LEU A 128 11.13 2.64 -13.71
C LEU A 128 11.00 1.58 -14.80
N HIS A 129 10.21 0.55 -14.53
CA HIS A 129 9.67 -0.37 -15.51
C HIS A 129 8.21 0.02 -15.73
N ARG A 130 7.88 0.53 -16.91
CA ARG A 130 6.55 1.09 -17.16
C ARG A 130 5.94 0.58 -18.46
N SER A 131 4.61 0.57 -18.49
CA SER A 131 3.83 0.38 -19.70
C SER A 131 4.22 1.42 -20.78
N PRO A 132 4.17 1.06 -22.06
CA PRO A 132 4.38 2.02 -23.13
C PRO A 132 3.30 3.13 -23.19
N GLN A 133 2.16 2.90 -22.57
CA GLN A 133 1.05 3.86 -22.52
C GLN A 133 1.14 4.73 -21.26
N ARG A 134 0.91 6.03 -21.42
CA ARG A 134 0.79 6.98 -20.30
C ARG A 134 -0.39 6.55 -19.40
N GLY A 135 -0.21 6.63 -18.09
CA GLY A 135 -1.22 6.17 -17.12
C GLY A 135 -1.27 4.65 -16.94
N GLY A 136 -0.44 3.92 -17.66
CA GLY A 136 -0.34 2.46 -17.51
C GLY A 136 0.51 2.04 -16.30
N PRO A 137 0.56 0.70 -16.02
CA PRO A 137 1.24 0.16 -14.86
C PRO A 137 2.74 0.51 -14.79
N VAL A 138 3.22 0.68 -13.54
CA VAL A 138 4.63 0.99 -13.24
C VAL A 138 5.13 0.14 -12.07
N LEU A 139 6.32 -0.42 -12.21
CA LEU A 139 7.16 -0.91 -11.12
C LEU A 139 8.35 0.05 -10.96
N ALA A 140 8.48 0.67 -9.79
CA ALA A 140 9.61 1.53 -9.44
C ALA A 140 10.58 0.73 -8.56
N GLU A 141 11.77 0.41 -9.09
CA GLU A 141 12.78 -0.38 -8.41
C GLU A 141 13.79 0.52 -7.72
N VAL A 142 14.04 0.31 -6.43
CA VAL A 142 15.01 1.06 -5.62
C VAL A 142 15.89 0.12 -4.79
N SER A 143 17.13 0.52 -4.54
CA SER A 143 18.02 -0.18 -3.61
C SER A 143 17.62 0.12 -2.16
N TRP A 144 18.15 -0.68 -1.23
CA TRP A 144 17.96 -0.47 0.20
C TRP A 144 18.45 0.90 0.66
N GLU A 145 19.62 1.33 0.18
CA GLU A 145 20.22 2.62 0.54
C GLU A 145 19.33 3.78 0.07
N MET A 146 18.78 3.70 -1.15
CA MET A 146 17.88 4.72 -1.66
C MET A 146 16.57 4.75 -0.89
N PHE A 147 16.06 3.60 -0.47
CA PHE A 147 14.91 3.55 0.43
C PHE A 147 15.18 4.24 1.76
N LEU A 148 16.30 3.97 2.41
CA LEU A 148 16.65 4.61 3.70
C LEU A 148 16.72 6.14 3.59
N VAL A 149 17.28 6.65 2.48
CA VAL A 149 17.43 8.09 2.24
C VAL A 149 16.11 8.76 1.87
N HIS A 150 15.34 8.13 0.97
CA HIS A 150 14.14 8.73 0.36
C HIS A 150 12.83 8.14 0.87
N ARG A 151 12.85 7.41 2.02
CA ARG A 151 11.67 6.69 2.54
C ARG A 151 10.39 7.52 2.59
N LYS A 152 10.48 8.81 2.92
CA LYS A 152 9.30 9.67 3.02
C LYS A 152 8.57 9.78 1.68
N ALA A 153 9.28 10.03 0.59
CA ALA A 153 8.71 10.13 -0.75
C ALA A 153 8.26 8.76 -1.29
N LEU A 154 9.04 7.69 -1.01
CA LEU A 154 8.72 6.33 -1.46
C LEU A 154 7.53 5.71 -0.72
N LEU A 155 7.20 6.18 0.48
CA LEU A 155 6.06 5.74 1.28
C LEU A 155 4.84 6.68 1.16
N GLU A 156 4.93 7.73 0.35
CA GLU A 156 3.76 8.52 -0.03
C GLU A 156 2.94 7.77 -1.09
N GLU A 157 1.64 7.69 -0.88
CA GLU A 157 0.74 6.95 -1.78
C GLU A 157 0.68 7.61 -3.17
N VAL A 158 1.02 6.85 -4.20
CA VAL A 158 0.79 7.21 -5.61
C VAL A 158 -0.42 6.41 -6.11
N PHE A 159 -1.59 7.05 -6.10
CA PHE A 159 -2.87 6.40 -6.32
C PHE A 159 -3.08 6.04 -7.79
N GLY A 160 -2.86 4.77 -8.13
CA GLY A 160 -2.90 4.24 -9.49
C GLY A 160 -2.17 2.90 -9.61
N PRO A 161 -2.02 2.36 -10.82
CA PRO A 161 -1.50 1.02 -11.06
C PRO A 161 0.03 0.97 -10.92
N SER A 162 0.54 1.24 -9.72
CA SER A 162 1.98 1.27 -9.49
C SER A 162 2.37 0.66 -8.14
N THR A 163 3.60 0.18 -8.08
CA THR A 163 4.21 -0.33 -6.85
C THR A 163 5.71 -0.03 -6.83
N VAL A 164 6.24 0.22 -5.63
CA VAL A 164 7.68 0.38 -5.38
C VAL A 164 8.26 -0.95 -4.95
N LEU A 165 9.27 -1.44 -5.63
CA LEU A 165 10.09 -2.57 -5.22
C LEU A 165 11.32 -2.06 -4.45
N ILE A 166 11.41 -2.42 -3.18
CA ILE A 166 12.58 -2.18 -2.33
C ILE A 166 13.42 -3.44 -2.30
N ARG A 167 14.62 -3.40 -2.86
CA ARG A 167 15.60 -4.49 -2.80
C ARG A 167 16.35 -4.41 -1.47
N CYS A 168 15.99 -5.22 -0.50
CA CYS A 168 16.66 -5.25 0.80
C CYS A 168 17.81 -6.29 0.81
N PRO A 169 18.82 -6.13 1.70
CA PRO A 169 20.00 -7.00 1.70
C PRO A 169 19.69 -8.47 2.02
N ASN A 170 18.72 -8.71 2.89
CA ASN A 170 18.31 -10.05 3.34
C ASN A 170 16.97 -9.96 4.10
N PRO A 171 16.32 -11.09 4.47
CA PRO A 171 15.05 -11.07 5.21
C PRO A 171 15.11 -10.41 6.60
N ASP A 172 16.28 -10.30 7.23
CA ASP A 172 16.40 -9.63 8.54
C ASP A 172 16.08 -8.14 8.43
N ALA A 173 16.36 -7.53 7.26
CA ALA A 173 16.01 -6.14 6.96
C ALA A 173 14.49 -5.89 6.94
N PHE A 174 13.64 -6.93 6.84
CA PHE A 174 12.19 -6.76 6.90
C PHE A 174 11.72 -6.13 8.21
N LEU A 175 12.34 -6.52 9.33
CA LEU A 175 11.99 -5.96 10.63
C LEU A 175 12.40 -4.49 10.73
N GLU A 176 13.51 -4.12 10.12
CA GLU A 176 13.96 -2.72 10.03
C GLU A 176 13.01 -1.93 9.14
N ALA A 177 12.70 -2.44 7.93
CA ALA A 177 11.72 -1.82 7.04
C ALA A 177 10.37 -1.62 7.73
N ALA A 178 9.85 -2.64 8.41
CA ALA A 178 8.56 -2.60 9.09
C ALA A 178 8.46 -1.47 10.13
N LYS A 179 9.55 -1.14 10.81
CA LYS A 179 9.60 -0.03 11.77
C LYS A 179 9.56 1.36 11.12
N MET A 180 9.81 1.44 9.81
CA MET A 180 9.84 2.70 9.06
C MET A 180 8.49 3.05 8.43
N PHE A 181 7.57 2.08 8.32
CA PHE A 181 6.23 2.33 7.80
C PHE A 181 5.36 3.05 8.83
N PRO A 182 4.67 4.12 8.42
CA PRO A 182 3.59 4.69 9.22
C PRO A 182 2.41 3.71 9.31
N GLY A 183 1.34 4.06 10.00
CA GLY A 183 0.12 3.27 10.02
C GLY A 183 -0.38 2.95 8.62
N GLN A 184 -0.85 1.71 8.42
CA GLN A 184 -1.32 1.15 7.14
C GLN A 184 -2.71 0.52 7.28
N LEU A 185 -3.51 0.55 6.22
CA LEU A 185 -4.78 -0.18 6.17
C LEU A 185 -4.56 -1.68 6.13
N GLY A 186 -3.59 -2.11 5.34
CA GLY A 186 -3.22 -3.51 5.21
C GLY A 186 -1.74 -3.73 5.00
N THR A 187 -1.32 -4.97 5.18
CA THR A 187 0.00 -5.46 4.82
C THR A 187 -0.09 -6.93 4.48
N SER A 188 0.84 -7.45 3.69
CA SER A 188 0.93 -8.89 3.47
C SER A 188 2.33 -9.41 3.79
N ILE A 189 2.36 -10.68 4.14
CA ILE A 189 3.57 -11.45 4.31
C ILE A 189 3.46 -12.72 3.48
N HIS A 190 4.42 -12.94 2.59
CA HIS A 190 4.48 -14.08 1.70
C HIS A 190 5.69 -14.94 2.07
N GLY A 191 5.45 -16.20 2.39
CA GLY A 191 6.48 -17.14 2.80
C GLY A 191 5.98 -18.57 2.82
N THR A 192 6.90 -19.52 2.79
CA THR A 192 6.59 -20.92 3.04
C THR A 192 6.17 -21.13 4.49
N LYS A 193 5.59 -22.30 4.78
CA LYS A 193 5.19 -22.62 6.15
C LYS A 193 6.36 -22.52 7.12
N ASP A 194 7.55 -22.96 6.70
CA ASP A 194 8.75 -22.95 7.55
C ASP A 194 9.25 -21.54 7.79
N GLU A 195 9.32 -20.69 6.77
CA GLU A 195 9.66 -19.27 6.92
C GLU A 195 8.67 -18.54 7.84
N LEU A 196 7.36 -18.75 7.66
CA LEU A 196 6.32 -18.10 8.45
C LEU A 196 6.27 -18.54 9.91
N THR A 197 6.61 -19.80 10.20
CA THR A 197 6.58 -20.32 11.56
C THR A 197 7.89 -20.14 12.34
N SER A 198 9.01 -19.88 11.65
CA SER A 198 10.33 -19.70 12.25
C SER A 198 10.79 -18.24 12.25
N VAL A 199 11.19 -17.73 11.08
CA VAL A 199 11.87 -16.43 10.95
C VAL A 199 10.92 -15.24 10.89
N ALA A 200 9.67 -15.46 10.48
CA ALA A 200 8.69 -14.38 10.31
C ALA A 200 8.04 -13.89 11.62
N LYS A 201 8.18 -14.60 12.73
CA LYS A 201 7.51 -14.23 14.00
C LYS A 201 7.81 -12.81 14.50
N PRO A 202 9.06 -12.32 14.54
CA PRO A 202 9.35 -10.95 14.94
C PRO A 202 8.75 -9.93 13.97
N LEU A 203 8.76 -10.24 12.68
CA LEU A 203 8.14 -9.38 11.66
C LEU A 203 6.63 -9.32 11.89
N LEU A 204 5.94 -10.44 12.07
CA LEU A 204 4.51 -10.48 12.31
C LEU A 204 4.10 -9.62 13.52
N ALA A 205 4.87 -9.70 14.62
CA ALA A 205 4.65 -8.85 15.79
C ALA A 205 4.84 -7.35 15.49
N ALA A 206 5.75 -7.00 14.59
CA ALA A 206 5.93 -5.62 14.14
C ALA A 206 4.77 -5.17 13.25
N LEU A 207 4.32 -6.02 12.31
CA LEU A 207 3.21 -5.72 11.39
C LEU A 207 1.91 -5.44 12.15
N GLN A 208 1.62 -6.16 13.23
CA GLN A 208 0.45 -5.94 14.10
C GLN A 208 0.37 -4.55 14.72
N ARG A 209 1.49 -3.84 14.80
CA ARG A 209 1.55 -2.49 15.40
C ARG A 209 1.16 -1.39 14.42
N PHE A 210 1.37 -1.60 13.13
CA PHE A 210 1.16 -0.54 12.15
C PHE A 210 0.10 -0.86 11.08
N ALA A 211 -0.40 -2.09 11.00
CA ALA A 211 -1.39 -2.45 9.98
C ALA A 211 -2.72 -2.89 10.62
N GLY A 212 -3.82 -2.38 10.07
CA GLY A 212 -5.16 -2.79 10.49
C GLY A 212 -5.53 -4.20 10.07
N ARG A 213 -4.92 -4.71 8.98
CA ARG A 213 -5.13 -6.07 8.47
C ARG A 213 -3.82 -6.67 7.99
N ILE A 214 -3.57 -7.93 8.35
CA ILE A 214 -2.43 -8.70 7.88
C ILE A 214 -2.93 -9.88 7.05
N VAL A 215 -2.40 -10.02 5.83
CA VAL A 215 -2.75 -11.11 4.91
C VAL A 215 -1.54 -12.04 4.77
N ILE A 216 -1.77 -13.34 4.88
CA ILE A 216 -0.74 -14.37 4.72
C ILE A 216 -0.90 -15.01 3.34
N ASN A 217 0.18 -15.01 2.55
CA ASN A 217 0.22 -15.61 1.20
C ASN A 217 -0.94 -15.17 0.29
N GLY A 218 -1.30 -13.88 0.38
CA GLY A 218 -2.32 -13.25 -0.44
C GLY A 218 -2.09 -11.75 -0.53
N PHE A 219 -2.87 -11.08 -1.34
CA PHE A 219 -2.77 -9.62 -1.53
C PHE A 219 -3.90 -8.89 -0.81
N PRO A 220 -3.69 -7.66 -0.35
CA PRO A 220 -4.69 -6.93 0.42
C PRO A 220 -5.83 -6.38 -0.44
N THR A 221 -5.66 -6.31 -1.75
CA THR A 221 -6.67 -5.81 -2.70
C THR A 221 -7.86 -6.77 -2.78
N GLY A 222 -9.06 -6.20 -2.67
CA GLY A 222 -10.28 -6.99 -2.54
C GLY A 222 -10.61 -7.28 -1.08
N ILE A 223 -11.77 -6.78 -0.63
CA ILE A 223 -12.26 -6.95 0.73
C ILE A 223 -13.67 -7.53 0.65
N GLU A 224 -13.88 -8.67 1.31
CA GLU A 224 -15.21 -9.21 1.50
C GLU A 224 -15.91 -8.44 2.62
N THR A 225 -17.12 -7.95 2.34
CA THR A 225 -17.92 -7.23 3.32
C THR A 225 -18.60 -8.23 4.25
N ALA A 226 -18.16 -8.29 5.50
CA ALA A 226 -18.73 -9.14 6.55
C ALA A 226 -18.96 -8.33 7.83
N TYR A 227 -19.76 -8.85 8.76
CA TYR A 227 -19.99 -8.19 10.06
C TYR A 227 -18.68 -8.00 10.84
N ALA A 228 -17.81 -9.00 10.82
CA ALA A 228 -16.51 -8.97 11.50
C ALA A 228 -15.42 -8.15 10.76
N MET A 229 -15.75 -7.57 9.60
CA MET A 229 -14.80 -6.77 8.82
C MET A 229 -14.43 -5.50 9.58
N GLN A 230 -13.15 -5.35 9.84
CA GLN A 230 -12.53 -4.12 10.31
C GLN A 230 -11.63 -3.59 9.19
N HIS A 231 -12.08 -2.52 8.53
CA HIS A 231 -11.26 -1.80 7.54
C HIS A 231 -10.86 -0.44 8.10
N GLY A 232 -9.64 -0.35 8.51
CA GLY A 232 -9.03 0.80 9.14
C GLY A 232 -7.59 0.48 9.46
N GLY A 233 -6.94 1.33 10.22
CA GLY A 233 -5.57 1.14 10.65
C GLY A 233 -5.12 2.27 11.57
N PRO A 234 -3.92 2.21 12.13
CA PRO A 234 -3.38 3.29 12.94
C PRO A 234 -3.16 4.56 12.10
N TYR A 235 -3.11 5.71 12.79
CA TYR A 235 -2.74 6.96 12.13
C TYR A 235 -1.40 6.80 11.37
N PRO A 236 -1.24 7.30 10.14
CA PRO A 236 -2.09 8.29 9.47
C PRO A 236 -3.18 7.72 8.55
N THR A 237 -3.37 6.39 8.46
CA THR A 237 -4.38 5.85 7.55
C THR A 237 -5.81 6.10 8.00
N THR A 238 -6.04 6.28 9.29
CA THR A 238 -7.33 6.73 9.79
C THR A 238 -7.17 7.81 10.86
N SER A 239 -8.18 8.69 10.97
CA SER A 239 -8.26 9.65 12.06
C SER A 239 -8.73 9.03 13.37
N ASP A 240 -9.43 7.89 13.29
CA ASP A 240 -9.96 7.14 14.43
C ASP A 240 -9.82 5.63 14.18
N PRO A 241 -8.82 4.97 14.79
CA PRO A 241 -8.55 3.55 14.57
C PRO A 241 -9.60 2.60 15.19
N LEU A 242 -10.49 3.10 16.03
CA LEU A 242 -11.55 2.30 16.67
C LEU A 242 -12.74 2.05 15.74
N HIS A 243 -12.83 2.78 14.62
CA HIS A 243 -13.94 2.68 13.69
C HIS A 243 -13.51 2.11 12.34
N THR A 244 -14.32 1.19 11.81
CA THR A 244 -14.16 0.69 10.44
C THR A 244 -14.77 1.64 9.42
N SER A 245 -14.15 1.78 8.25
CA SER A 245 -14.69 2.59 7.14
C SER A 245 -15.66 1.80 6.26
N LEU A 246 -15.58 0.48 6.29
CA LEU A 246 -16.40 -0.45 5.51
C LEU A 246 -17.06 -1.51 6.42
N GLY A 247 -18.03 -2.23 5.84
CA GLY A 247 -18.73 -3.31 6.52
C GLY A 247 -19.93 -2.81 7.35
N LEU A 248 -20.66 -3.74 7.93
CA LEU A 248 -21.88 -3.44 8.67
C LEU A 248 -21.64 -2.57 9.91
N ALA A 249 -20.47 -2.76 10.56
CA ALA A 249 -20.09 -1.98 11.73
C ALA A 249 -19.77 -0.50 11.41
N ALA A 250 -19.57 -0.15 10.13
CA ALA A 250 -19.36 1.24 9.72
C ALA A 250 -20.59 2.15 10.04
N LEU A 251 -21.77 1.59 10.15
CA LEU A 251 -22.98 2.32 10.54
C LEU A 251 -22.87 2.92 11.94
N ALA A 252 -22.11 2.31 12.84
CA ALA A 252 -21.90 2.80 14.21
C ALA A 252 -21.28 4.20 14.28
N ARG A 253 -20.58 4.65 13.23
CA ARG A 253 -20.04 6.01 13.15
C ARG A 253 -21.09 7.11 13.20
N GLY A 254 -22.26 6.85 12.65
CA GLY A 254 -23.37 7.80 12.57
C GLY A 254 -24.51 7.49 13.56
N ALA A 255 -24.42 6.40 14.32
CA ALA A 255 -25.41 6.00 15.29
C ALA A 255 -25.07 6.53 16.70
N ARG A 256 -26.09 6.85 17.47
CA ARG A 256 -26.00 7.17 18.90
C ARG A 256 -26.73 6.10 19.71
#